data_f7f5c249e15539b5fd9d454c58ae4648
#
_entry.id   f7f5c249e15539b5fd9d454c58ae4648
#
_cell.length_a   1.000
_cell.length_b   1.000
_cell.length_c   1.000
_cell.angle_alpha   90.00
_cell.angle_beta   90.00
_cell.angle_gamma   90.00
#
_symmetry.space_group_name_H-M   'P 1'
#
loop_
_entity.id
_entity.type
_entity.pdbx_description
1 polymer ?
#
loop_
_entity_poly.entity_id
_entity_poly.type
_entity_poly.pdbx_seq_one_letter_code
_entity_poly.pdbx_strand_id
1 'polypeptide(L)'
;EADMTLDMGFLSDIDQVASKMPKDVQIAAFSATIPVKLSNFLRKYMAHPDQIVIDNPSIIAPTIKNDLIDIGSKDRKNVLYKVLTMGQPYLALVFANTKQKVDELTKFLQDQGLKVAKIHGGVTERERKRTIRQVEQGQYQYVVASDLAARGLDIDGVSLVVNYEIPRDIEFVIHRIGRTGRNGLSGHAVTLIREEEMNRIEDLEKMGVHFDFVEIKNGELVPRKHYRSRENRQG
;
A
#
# COMPACT_ATOMS: atom_id res chain seq x y z
N GLU A 1 5.50 10.77 -8.71
CA GLU A 1 5.83 10.08 -7.43
C GLU A 1 7.19 10.59 -6.88
N ALA A 2 7.34 11.94 -6.76
CA ALA A 2 8.60 12.56 -6.35
C ALA A 2 8.97 12.20 -4.90
N ASP A 3 8.01 12.08 -4.00
CA ASP A 3 8.15 11.60 -2.64
C ASP A 3 8.78 10.20 -2.59
N MET A 4 8.24 9.28 -3.38
CA MET A 4 8.75 7.91 -3.47
C MET A 4 10.16 7.84 -4.06
N THR A 5 10.48 8.68 -5.05
CA THR A 5 11.81 8.72 -5.67
C THR A 5 12.88 9.09 -4.64
N LEU A 6 12.58 10.02 -3.73
CA LEU A 6 13.50 10.42 -2.66
C LEU A 6 13.66 9.35 -1.58
N ASP A 7 12.59 8.63 -1.24
CA ASP A 7 12.64 7.55 -0.25
C ASP A 7 13.42 6.33 -0.73
N MET A 8 13.49 6.11 -2.04
CA MET A 8 14.31 5.05 -2.65
C MET A 8 15.81 5.30 -2.54
N GLY A 9 16.25 6.43 -1.97
CA GLY A 9 17.65 6.77 -1.81
C GLY A 9 18.30 7.41 -3.05
N PHE A 10 17.52 7.74 -4.08
CA PHE A 10 18.03 8.40 -5.30
C PHE A 10 18.33 9.89 -5.12
N LEU A 11 18.27 10.40 -3.88
CA LEU A 11 18.52 11.82 -3.61
C LEU A 11 19.90 12.28 -4.15
N SER A 12 20.95 11.46 -3.94
CA SER A 12 22.30 11.80 -4.44
C SER A 12 22.37 11.78 -5.97
N ASP A 13 21.65 10.85 -6.61
CA ASP A 13 21.67 10.73 -8.08
C ASP A 13 20.91 11.88 -8.71
N ILE A 14 19.77 12.26 -8.13
CA ILE A 14 18.99 13.42 -8.56
C ILE A 14 19.80 14.71 -8.34
N ASP A 15 20.50 14.83 -7.20
CA ASP A 15 21.39 15.96 -6.92
C ASP A 15 22.50 16.08 -7.99
N GLN A 16 23.12 14.97 -8.39
CA GLN A 16 24.13 14.96 -9.44
C GLN A 16 23.57 15.40 -10.80
N VAL A 17 22.36 14.95 -11.15
CA VAL A 17 21.71 15.36 -12.39
C VAL A 17 21.34 16.83 -12.32
N ALA A 18 20.66 17.26 -11.23
CA ALA A 18 20.21 18.64 -11.07
C ALA A 18 21.38 19.65 -11.05
N SER A 19 22.53 19.28 -10.46
CA SER A 19 23.73 20.13 -10.45
C SER A 19 24.35 20.37 -11.83
N LYS A 20 24.04 19.52 -12.80
CA LYS A 20 24.53 19.61 -14.20
C LYS A 20 23.51 20.23 -15.15
N MET A 21 22.30 20.52 -14.68
CA MET A 21 21.29 21.15 -15.52
C MET A 21 21.61 22.61 -15.82
N PRO A 22 21.19 23.16 -16.98
CA PRO A 22 21.24 24.58 -17.26
C PRO A 22 20.49 25.38 -16.17
N LYS A 23 20.92 26.62 -15.91
CA LYS A 23 20.32 27.48 -14.87
C LYS A 23 18.89 27.92 -15.19
N ASP A 24 18.52 27.92 -16.47
CA ASP A 24 17.24 28.35 -17.01
C ASP A 24 16.26 27.19 -17.24
N VAL A 25 16.59 25.98 -16.72
CA VAL A 25 15.70 24.83 -16.84
C VAL A 25 14.47 24.96 -15.97
N GLN A 26 13.31 24.67 -16.53
CA GLN A 26 12.09 24.54 -15.77
C GLN A 26 12.06 23.17 -15.06
N ILE A 27 11.90 23.20 -13.73
CA ILE A 27 11.74 21.99 -12.90
C ILE A 27 10.28 21.89 -12.46
N ALA A 28 9.69 20.72 -12.67
CA ALA A 28 8.36 20.39 -12.16
C ALA A 28 8.42 19.10 -11.33
N ALA A 29 7.78 19.10 -10.16
CA ALA A 29 7.66 17.94 -9.30
C ALA A 29 6.18 17.59 -9.11
N PHE A 30 5.83 16.34 -9.37
CA PHE A 30 4.49 15.80 -9.16
C PHE A 30 4.55 14.74 -8.08
N SER A 31 3.69 14.88 -7.05
CA SER A 31 3.64 13.97 -5.91
C SER A 31 2.25 13.96 -5.30
N ALA A 32 1.82 12.81 -4.79
CA ALA A 32 0.58 12.70 -4.02
C ALA A 32 0.75 13.29 -2.61
N THR A 33 1.97 13.18 -2.04
CA THR A 33 2.33 13.70 -0.73
C THR A 33 3.57 14.58 -0.83
N ILE A 34 3.73 15.55 0.08
CA ILE A 34 4.92 16.42 0.13
C ILE A 34 5.57 16.30 1.53
N PRO A 35 6.28 15.20 1.79
CA PRO A 35 6.99 15.03 3.05
C PRO A 35 8.12 16.06 3.20
N VAL A 36 8.58 16.29 4.44
CA VAL A 36 9.61 17.29 4.76
C VAL A 36 10.88 17.13 3.91
N LYS A 37 11.29 15.89 3.64
CA LYS A 37 12.46 15.60 2.80
C LYS A 37 12.29 16.14 1.37
N LEU A 38 11.12 15.90 0.76
CA LEU A 38 10.79 16.40 -0.57
C LEU A 38 10.73 17.94 -0.57
N SER A 39 10.07 18.54 0.41
CA SER A 39 10.00 19.99 0.56
C SER A 39 11.39 20.63 0.64
N ASN A 40 12.31 20.04 1.44
CA ASN A 40 13.69 20.54 1.56
C ASN A 40 14.47 20.39 0.25
N PHE A 41 14.29 19.27 -0.47
CA PHE A 41 14.90 19.07 -1.78
C PHE A 41 14.38 20.09 -2.80
N LEU A 42 13.07 20.29 -2.89
CA LEU A 42 12.47 21.25 -3.82
C LEU A 42 12.99 22.67 -3.58
N ARG A 43 13.10 23.11 -2.32
CA ARG A 43 13.66 24.43 -1.96
C ARG A 43 15.11 24.63 -2.44
N LYS A 44 15.88 23.56 -2.56
CA LYS A 44 17.27 23.65 -3.05
C LYS A 44 17.34 23.98 -4.54
N TYR A 45 16.38 23.51 -5.34
CA TYR A 45 16.42 23.60 -6.80
C TYR A 45 15.35 24.51 -7.39
N MET A 46 14.34 24.90 -6.59
CA MET A 46 13.26 25.80 -6.98
C MET A 46 13.24 27.00 -6.06
N ALA A 47 13.68 28.17 -6.53
CA ALA A 47 13.77 29.37 -5.69
C ALA A 47 12.40 29.87 -5.22
N HIS A 48 11.40 29.85 -6.10
CA HIS A 48 10.01 30.29 -5.82
C HIS A 48 9.05 29.38 -6.61
N PRO A 49 8.83 28.11 -6.16
CA PRO A 49 7.97 27.22 -6.90
C PRO A 49 6.51 27.64 -6.79
N ASP A 50 5.81 27.68 -7.92
CA ASP A 50 4.35 27.72 -7.93
C ASP A 50 3.84 26.37 -7.43
N GLN A 51 3.02 26.40 -6.37
CA GLN A 51 2.41 25.22 -5.82
C GLN A 51 0.97 25.11 -6.28
N ILE A 52 0.67 24.07 -7.07
CA ILE A 52 -0.69 23.75 -7.48
C ILE A 52 -1.14 22.55 -6.64
N VAL A 53 -2.08 22.79 -5.75
CA VAL A 53 -2.70 21.75 -4.92
C VAL A 53 -4.06 21.43 -5.52
N ILE A 54 -4.26 20.15 -5.83
CA ILE A 54 -5.59 19.66 -6.22
C ILE A 54 -6.22 19.13 -4.93
N ASP A 55 -7.14 19.93 -4.38
CA ASP A 55 -7.91 19.55 -3.21
C ASP A 55 -8.79 18.33 -3.57
N ASN A 56 -8.36 17.18 -3.15
CA ASN A 56 -9.19 15.98 -3.22
C ASN A 56 -9.78 15.76 -1.81
N PRO A 57 -11.11 15.82 -1.65
CA PRO A 57 -11.75 15.61 -0.35
C PRO A 57 -11.53 14.22 0.24
N SER A 58 -11.03 13.30 -0.56
CA SER A 58 -10.67 11.95 -0.12
C SER A 58 -9.30 11.55 -0.66
N ILE A 59 -8.37 11.26 0.23
CA ILE A 59 -7.03 10.73 -0.13
C ILE A 59 -7.16 9.35 -0.78
N ILE A 60 -8.16 8.59 -0.37
CA ILE A 60 -8.52 7.29 -0.99
C ILE A 60 -9.70 7.52 -1.94
N ALA A 61 -9.60 6.99 -3.16
CA ALA A 61 -10.68 7.10 -4.14
C ALA A 61 -12.01 6.58 -3.56
N PRO A 62 -13.14 7.30 -3.74
CA PRO A 62 -14.43 6.89 -3.18
C PRO A 62 -14.93 5.52 -3.69
N THR A 63 -14.37 5.04 -4.80
CA THR A 63 -14.66 3.71 -5.36
C THR A 63 -14.00 2.57 -4.61
N ILE A 64 -13.13 2.87 -3.62
CA ILE A 64 -12.41 1.87 -2.85
C ILE A 64 -13.06 1.72 -1.48
N LYS A 65 -13.58 0.51 -1.20
CA LYS A 65 -13.96 0.11 0.15
C LYS A 65 -12.70 -0.17 0.96
N ASN A 66 -12.54 0.46 2.12
CA ASN A 66 -11.32 0.37 2.92
C ASN A 66 -11.62 -0.18 4.31
N ASP A 67 -11.51 -1.49 4.45
CA ASP A 67 -11.83 -2.24 5.67
C ASP A 67 -10.60 -2.38 6.59
N LEU A 68 -10.84 -2.33 7.90
CA LEU A 68 -9.86 -2.57 8.96
C LEU A 68 -10.28 -3.74 9.83
N ILE A 69 -9.39 -4.73 9.97
CA ILE A 69 -9.60 -5.90 10.82
C ILE A 69 -8.62 -5.88 11.98
N ASP A 70 -9.12 -5.69 13.19
CA ASP A 70 -8.37 -6.01 14.40
C ASP A 70 -8.38 -7.52 14.60
N ILE A 71 -7.24 -8.15 14.43
CA ILE A 71 -7.08 -9.60 14.51
C ILE A 71 -7.05 -10.12 15.96
N GLY A 72 -6.83 -9.23 16.96
CA GLY A 72 -6.68 -9.61 18.37
C GLY A 72 -5.58 -10.65 18.57
N SER A 73 -5.89 -11.74 19.27
CA SER A 73 -4.96 -12.86 19.50
C SER A 73 -4.91 -13.88 18.37
N LYS A 74 -5.68 -13.70 17.29
CA LYS A 74 -5.72 -14.65 16.17
C LYS A 74 -4.40 -14.69 15.42
N ASP A 75 -4.07 -15.83 14.83
CA ASP A 75 -2.93 -15.94 13.92
C ASP A 75 -3.17 -15.12 12.64
N ARG A 76 -2.25 -14.19 12.35
CA ARG A 76 -2.38 -13.23 11.24
C ARG A 76 -2.41 -13.92 9.88
N LYS A 77 -1.67 -15.03 9.70
CA LYS A 77 -1.66 -15.79 8.44
C LYS A 77 -3.01 -16.47 8.18
N ASN A 78 -3.62 -17.02 9.23
CA ASN A 78 -4.93 -17.64 9.13
C ASN A 78 -6.02 -16.61 8.84
N VAL A 79 -5.92 -15.40 9.41
CA VAL A 79 -6.83 -14.29 9.06
C VAL A 79 -6.63 -13.86 7.61
N LEU A 80 -5.37 -13.69 7.16
CA LEU A 80 -5.05 -13.40 5.77
C LEU A 80 -5.67 -14.44 4.82
N TYR A 81 -5.44 -15.73 5.08
CA TYR A 81 -6.00 -16.80 4.26
C TYR A 81 -7.53 -16.70 4.12
N LYS A 82 -8.23 -16.45 5.23
CA LYS A 82 -9.68 -16.25 5.22
C LYS A 82 -10.08 -15.05 4.36
N VAL A 83 -9.44 -13.90 4.54
CA VAL A 83 -9.71 -12.69 3.73
C VAL A 83 -9.54 -12.97 2.24
N LEU A 84 -8.47 -13.67 1.85
CA LEU A 84 -8.18 -13.97 0.45
C LEU A 84 -9.18 -14.94 -0.17
N THR A 85 -9.71 -15.89 0.60
CA THR A 85 -10.58 -16.95 0.09
C THR A 85 -12.07 -16.62 0.14
N MET A 86 -12.48 -15.70 1.04
CA MET A 86 -13.88 -15.32 1.20
C MET A 86 -14.46 -14.60 -0.02
N GLY A 87 -13.72 -13.60 -0.53
CA GLY A 87 -14.21 -12.71 -1.59
C GLY A 87 -13.93 -13.19 -3.01
N GLN A 88 -13.18 -14.29 -3.19
CA GLN A 88 -12.71 -14.79 -4.50
C GLN A 88 -12.25 -13.65 -5.43
N PRO A 89 -11.27 -12.83 -5.02
CA PRO A 89 -10.85 -11.67 -5.80
C PRO A 89 -10.36 -12.11 -7.19
N TYR A 90 -10.59 -11.28 -8.20
CA TYR A 90 -10.00 -11.51 -9.51
C TYR A 90 -8.48 -11.56 -9.42
N LEU A 91 -7.88 -10.58 -8.76
CA LEU A 91 -6.47 -10.53 -8.41
C LEU A 91 -6.32 -9.83 -7.04
N ALA A 92 -5.60 -10.47 -6.12
CA ALA A 92 -5.27 -9.87 -4.82
C ALA A 92 -3.77 -9.56 -4.72
N LEU A 93 -3.47 -8.38 -4.22
CA LEU A 93 -2.11 -7.93 -3.89
C LEU A 93 -1.96 -7.84 -2.38
N VAL A 94 -1.05 -8.63 -1.81
CA VAL A 94 -0.77 -8.69 -0.37
C VAL A 94 0.57 -8.01 -0.08
N PHE A 95 0.56 -7.02 0.80
CA PHE A 95 1.76 -6.29 1.20
C PHE A 95 2.33 -6.76 2.52
N ALA A 96 3.65 -7.04 2.52
CA ALA A 96 4.44 -7.33 3.71
C ALA A 96 5.71 -6.46 3.73
N ASN A 97 6.19 -6.12 4.93
CA ASN A 97 7.24 -5.12 5.11
C ASN A 97 8.65 -5.60 4.71
N THR A 98 8.90 -6.91 4.71
CA THR A 98 10.23 -7.47 4.43
C THR A 98 10.19 -8.57 3.39
N LYS A 99 11.29 -8.73 2.63
CA LYS A 99 11.44 -9.84 1.67
C LYS A 99 11.29 -11.21 2.33
N GLN A 100 11.82 -11.38 3.54
CA GLN A 100 11.68 -12.62 4.29
C GLN A 100 10.21 -12.93 4.61
N LYS A 101 9.43 -11.91 5.01
CA LYS A 101 8.01 -12.08 5.28
C LYS A 101 7.23 -12.38 3.99
N VAL A 102 7.60 -11.79 2.87
CA VAL A 102 7.04 -12.11 1.55
C VAL A 102 7.26 -13.60 1.21
N ASP A 103 8.48 -14.11 1.40
CA ASP A 103 8.81 -15.53 1.16
C ASP A 103 8.00 -16.46 2.08
N GLU A 104 7.93 -16.12 3.37
CA GLU A 104 7.18 -16.89 4.38
C GLU A 104 5.68 -16.97 4.03
N LEU A 105 5.07 -15.82 3.69
CA LEU A 105 3.66 -15.78 3.34
C LEU A 105 3.35 -16.49 2.03
N THR A 106 4.22 -16.32 1.03
CA THR A 106 4.06 -16.98 -0.25
C THR A 106 4.05 -18.51 -0.05
N LYS A 107 5.03 -19.02 0.70
CA LYS A 107 5.09 -20.46 1.00
C LYS A 107 3.85 -20.93 1.75
N PHE A 108 3.47 -20.21 2.82
CA PHE A 108 2.27 -20.55 3.61
C PHE A 108 1.02 -20.63 2.73
N LEU A 109 0.78 -19.66 1.86
CA LEU A 109 -0.40 -19.62 1.00
C LEU A 109 -0.35 -20.70 -0.09
N GLN A 110 0.83 -21.01 -0.63
CA GLN A 110 1.03 -22.12 -1.57
C GLN A 110 0.77 -23.47 -0.92
N ASP A 111 1.21 -23.66 0.33
CA ASP A 111 0.94 -24.88 1.12
C ASP A 111 -0.57 -25.04 1.41
N GLN A 112 -1.35 -23.95 1.37
CA GLN A 112 -2.82 -23.97 1.42
C GLN A 112 -3.48 -24.18 0.04
N GLY A 113 -2.72 -24.45 -1.01
CA GLY A 113 -3.21 -24.74 -2.36
C GLY A 113 -3.53 -23.51 -3.21
N LEU A 114 -3.16 -22.30 -2.79
CA LEU A 114 -3.41 -21.08 -3.55
C LEU A 114 -2.33 -20.87 -4.64
N LYS A 115 -2.75 -20.29 -5.80
CA LYS A 115 -1.84 -19.89 -6.88
C LYS A 115 -1.22 -18.52 -6.56
N VAL A 116 -0.07 -18.53 -5.91
CA VAL A 116 0.57 -17.33 -5.36
C VAL A 116 1.90 -17.06 -6.04
N ALA A 117 2.10 -15.83 -6.51
CA ALA A 117 3.38 -15.30 -6.94
C ALA A 117 3.99 -14.40 -5.85
N LYS A 118 5.30 -14.16 -5.90
CA LYS A 118 5.99 -13.23 -5.02
C LYS A 118 6.78 -12.18 -5.81
N ILE A 119 6.85 -10.95 -5.26
CA ILE A 119 7.64 -9.86 -5.83
C ILE A 119 8.31 -9.09 -4.67
N HIS A 120 9.64 -9.19 -4.58
CA HIS A 120 10.44 -8.45 -3.60
C HIS A 120 11.83 -8.10 -4.17
N GLY A 121 12.57 -7.23 -3.49
CA GLY A 121 13.87 -6.75 -3.98
C GLY A 121 14.98 -7.80 -4.08
N GLY A 122 14.73 -9.05 -3.68
CA GLY A 122 15.66 -10.16 -3.85
C GLY A 122 15.46 -10.96 -5.14
N VAL A 123 14.40 -10.67 -5.94
CA VAL A 123 14.20 -11.29 -7.25
C VAL A 123 14.88 -10.48 -8.33
N THR A 124 15.42 -11.18 -9.35
CA THR A 124 16.05 -10.50 -10.48
C THR A 124 15.02 -9.75 -11.33
N GLU A 125 15.44 -8.72 -12.04
CA GLU A 125 14.57 -7.95 -12.94
C GLU A 125 13.93 -8.85 -14.03
N ARG A 126 14.66 -9.87 -14.50
CA ARG A 126 14.14 -10.85 -15.46
C ARG A 126 13.01 -11.70 -14.84
N GLU A 127 13.21 -12.19 -13.62
CA GLU A 127 12.18 -12.96 -12.88
C GLU A 127 10.95 -12.08 -12.59
N ARG A 128 11.18 -10.83 -12.15
CA ARG A 128 10.11 -9.88 -11.91
C ARG A 128 9.24 -9.66 -13.15
N LYS A 129 9.86 -9.36 -14.32
CA LYS A 129 9.14 -9.20 -15.58
C LYS A 129 8.39 -10.47 -16.00
N ARG A 130 8.99 -11.65 -15.78
CA ARG A 130 8.31 -12.91 -16.04
C ARG A 130 7.08 -13.09 -15.14
N THR A 131 7.23 -12.84 -13.83
CA THR A 131 6.15 -12.97 -12.85
C THR A 131 4.99 -12.03 -13.20
N ILE A 132 5.26 -10.77 -13.56
CA ILE A 132 4.24 -9.80 -13.95
C ILE A 132 3.45 -10.33 -15.16
N ARG A 133 4.11 -10.79 -16.23
CA ARG A 133 3.44 -11.37 -17.41
C ARG A 133 2.57 -12.57 -17.04
N GLN A 134 3.04 -13.43 -16.13
CA GLN A 134 2.26 -14.59 -15.68
C GLN A 134 1.03 -14.19 -14.85
N VAL A 135 1.12 -13.09 -14.07
CA VAL A 135 -0.03 -12.50 -13.37
C VAL A 135 -1.03 -11.94 -14.36
N GLU A 136 -0.59 -11.15 -15.34
CA GLU A 136 -1.45 -10.60 -16.41
C GLU A 136 -2.14 -11.69 -17.23
N GLN A 137 -1.51 -12.84 -17.39
CA GLN A 137 -2.07 -14.03 -18.04
C GLN A 137 -3.01 -14.84 -17.15
N GLY A 138 -3.27 -14.40 -15.89
CA GLY A 138 -4.16 -15.10 -14.95
C GLY A 138 -3.59 -16.40 -14.39
N GLN A 139 -2.27 -16.64 -14.50
CA GLN A 139 -1.63 -17.83 -13.93
C GLN A 139 -1.57 -17.79 -12.39
N TYR A 140 -1.58 -16.58 -11.82
CA TYR A 140 -1.60 -16.33 -10.40
C TYR A 140 -2.78 -15.41 -10.03
N GLN A 141 -3.53 -15.80 -9.03
CA GLN A 141 -4.63 -15.01 -8.47
C GLN A 141 -4.19 -14.14 -7.29
N TYR A 142 -3.06 -14.49 -6.67
CA TYR A 142 -2.54 -13.83 -5.49
C TYR A 142 -1.08 -13.44 -5.71
N VAL A 143 -0.73 -12.22 -5.32
CA VAL A 143 0.65 -11.72 -5.38
C VAL A 143 1.03 -11.22 -3.99
N VAL A 144 2.11 -11.74 -3.41
CA VAL A 144 2.68 -11.20 -2.17
C VAL A 144 3.88 -10.34 -2.53
N ALA A 145 3.89 -9.09 -2.08
CA ALA A 145 4.93 -8.13 -2.46
C ALA A 145 5.43 -7.31 -1.27
N SER A 146 6.68 -6.85 -1.37
CA SER A 146 7.19 -5.77 -0.54
C SER A 146 7.01 -4.41 -1.22
N ASP A 147 6.93 -3.32 -0.42
CA ASP A 147 6.70 -1.98 -0.94
C ASP A 147 7.67 -1.60 -2.05
N LEU A 148 8.97 -1.75 -1.81
CA LEU A 148 10.01 -1.40 -2.77
C LEU A 148 9.83 -2.10 -4.12
N ALA A 149 9.41 -3.35 -4.10
CA ALA A 149 9.28 -4.15 -5.31
C ALA A 149 7.90 -3.96 -6.00
N ALA A 150 6.89 -3.56 -5.24
CA ALA A 150 5.57 -3.24 -5.78
C ALA A 150 5.51 -1.83 -6.40
N ARG A 151 6.53 -1.00 -6.17
CA ARG A 151 6.66 0.32 -6.81
C ARG A 151 6.81 0.16 -8.32
N GLY A 152 6.11 1.00 -9.07
CA GLY A 152 6.09 0.92 -10.53
C GLY A 152 5.49 -0.38 -11.09
N LEU A 153 4.83 -1.21 -10.25
CA LEU A 153 3.98 -2.27 -10.74
C LEU A 153 2.68 -1.65 -11.25
N ASP A 154 2.56 -1.59 -12.54
CA ASP A 154 1.30 -1.31 -13.20
C ASP A 154 0.64 -2.65 -13.54
N ILE A 155 -0.05 -3.20 -12.55
CA ILE A 155 -0.82 -4.45 -12.69
C ILE A 155 -2.29 -4.07 -12.70
N ASP A 156 -2.93 -4.29 -13.84
CA ASP A 156 -4.36 -4.08 -13.98
C ASP A 156 -5.17 -5.18 -13.29
N GLY A 157 -6.41 -4.84 -12.94
CA GLY A 157 -7.35 -5.82 -12.40
C GLY A 157 -7.16 -6.20 -10.94
N VAL A 158 -6.34 -5.47 -10.17
CA VAL A 158 -6.25 -5.68 -8.73
C VAL A 158 -7.58 -5.31 -8.08
N SER A 159 -8.37 -6.31 -7.71
CA SER A 159 -9.67 -6.13 -7.06
C SER A 159 -9.58 -6.09 -5.53
N LEU A 160 -8.52 -6.66 -4.96
CA LEU A 160 -8.28 -6.69 -3.52
C LEU A 160 -6.84 -6.33 -3.19
N VAL A 161 -6.65 -5.39 -2.27
CA VAL A 161 -5.37 -5.11 -1.62
C VAL A 161 -5.45 -5.55 -0.17
N VAL A 162 -4.45 -6.26 0.33
CA VAL A 162 -4.35 -6.60 1.75
C VAL A 162 -3.04 -6.07 2.32
N ASN A 163 -3.14 -5.13 3.26
CA ASN A 163 -2.02 -4.74 4.10
C ASN A 163 -1.88 -5.78 5.22
N TYR A 164 -1.02 -6.78 5.00
CA TYR A 164 -0.72 -7.80 6.02
C TYR A 164 -0.05 -7.18 7.24
N GLU A 165 0.81 -6.18 7.02
CA GLU A 165 1.48 -5.36 8.03
C GLU A 165 1.40 -3.89 7.64
N ILE A 166 1.26 -2.99 8.62
CA ILE A 166 1.39 -1.55 8.38
C ILE A 166 2.88 -1.25 8.09
N PRO A 167 3.20 -0.53 7.00
CA PRO A 167 4.58 -0.16 6.66
C PRO A 167 5.17 0.78 7.71
N ARG A 168 6.50 0.90 7.79
CA ARG A 168 7.16 1.84 8.72
C ARG A 168 6.69 3.28 8.47
N ASP A 169 6.74 3.72 7.23
CA ASP A 169 6.23 5.02 6.81
C ASP A 169 4.75 4.84 6.43
N ILE A 170 3.87 5.39 7.25
CA ILE A 170 2.42 5.15 7.16
C ILE A 170 1.80 5.63 5.84
N GLU A 171 2.42 6.63 5.20
CA GLU A 171 2.01 7.15 3.89
C GLU A 171 1.98 6.06 2.81
N PHE A 172 2.81 5.01 2.93
CA PHE A 172 2.77 3.88 2.01
C PHE A 172 1.46 3.09 2.06
N VAL A 173 0.69 3.17 3.14
CA VAL A 173 -0.65 2.56 3.19
C VAL A 173 -1.53 3.14 2.08
N ILE A 174 -1.47 4.46 1.87
CA ILE A 174 -2.23 5.16 0.81
C ILE A 174 -1.81 4.65 -0.58
N HIS A 175 -0.51 4.57 -0.82
CA HIS A 175 0.03 4.06 -2.09
C HIS A 175 -0.32 2.58 -2.34
N ARG A 176 -0.36 1.76 -1.29
CA ARG A 176 -0.78 0.35 -1.36
C ARG A 176 -2.27 0.25 -1.71
N ILE A 177 -3.13 0.98 -0.99
CA ILE A 177 -4.57 1.03 -1.23
C ILE A 177 -4.85 1.48 -2.67
N GLY A 178 -4.15 2.48 -3.17
CA GLY A 178 -4.26 2.98 -4.55
C GLY A 178 -3.79 2.00 -5.65
N ARG A 179 -3.42 0.76 -5.31
CA ARG A 179 -3.20 -0.31 -6.30
C ARG A 179 -4.51 -0.94 -6.76
N THR A 180 -5.61 -0.79 -6.03
CA THR A 180 -6.95 -1.18 -6.46
C THR A 180 -7.79 0.05 -6.81
N GLY A 181 -8.98 -0.14 -7.34
CA GLY A 181 -9.92 0.94 -7.68
C GLY A 181 -9.45 1.87 -8.80
N ARG A 182 -8.55 1.41 -9.68
CA ARG A 182 -8.03 2.18 -10.81
C ARG A 182 -9.01 2.23 -11.97
N ASN A 183 -8.86 3.24 -12.84
CA ASN A 183 -9.67 3.41 -14.04
C ASN A 183 -11.18 3.49 -13.78
N GLY A 184 -11.60 4.02 -12.60
CA GLY A 184 -13.01 4.13 -12.22
C GLY A 184 -13.67 2.82 -11.77
N LEU A 185 -12.91 1.74 -11.68
CA LEU A 185 -13.40 0.47 -11.16
C LEU A 185 -13.53 0.51 -9.63
N SER A 186 -14.43 -0.31 -9.10
CA SER A 186 -14.49 -0.53 -7.65
C SER A 186 -13.28 -1.33 -7.16
N GLY A 187 -12.78 -0.97 -5.98
CA GLY A 187 -11.68 -1.65 -5.33
C GLY A 187 -12.01 -2.02 -3.89
N HIS A 188 -11.28 -2.98 -3.35
CA HIS A 188 -11.38 -3.33 -1.94
C HIS A 188 -9.97 -3.37 -1.33
N ALA A 189 -9.80 -2.68 -0.20
CA ALA A 189 -8.60 -2.72 0.60
C ALA A 189 -8.93 -3.26 2.00
N VAL A 190 -8.09 -4.13 2.53
CA VAL A 190 -8.22 -4.69 3.87
C VAL A 190 -6.90 -4.50 4.60
N THR A 191 -6.92 -3.84 5.75
CA THR A 191 -5.75 -3.68 6.60
C THR A 191 -5.89 -4.55 7.86
N LEU A 192 -4.90 -5.40 8.12
CA LEU A 192 -4.85 -6.27 9.29
C LEU A 192 -4.02 -5.59 10.38
N ILE A 193 -4.59 -5.42 11.58
CA ILE A 193 -3.89 -4.82 12.71
C ILE A 193 -4.06 -5.64 13.99
N ARG A 194 -3.19 -5.35 14.94
CA ARG A 194 -3.36 -5.67 16.36
C ARG A 194 -3.62 -4.40 17.16
N GLU A 195 -4.10 -4.55 18.39
CA GLU A 195 -4.39 -3.42 19.28
C GLU A 195 -3.19 -2.47 19.46
N GLU A 196 -1.98 -3.01 19.53
CA GLU A 196 -0.75 -2.23 19.65
C GLU A 196 -0.42 -1.36 18.44
N GLU A 197 -1.01 -1.65 17.28
CA GLU A 197 -0.81 -0.90 16.02
C GLU A 197 -1.88 0.20 15.80
N MET A 198 -2.84 0.33 16.74
CA MET A 198 -3.99 1.24 16.58
C MET A 198 -3.59 2.72 16.47
N ASN A 199 -2.59 3.17 17.22
CA ASN A 199 -2.08 4.53 17.14
C ASN A 199 -1.67 4.93 15.71
N ARG A 200 -1.19 3.97 14.92
CA ARG A 200 -0.82 4.21 13.53
C ARG A 200 -2.03 4.38 12.62
N ILE A 201 -3.13 3.73 12.95
CA ILE A 201 -4.42 3.94 12.27
C ILE A 201 -4.96 5.33 12.58
N GLU A 202 -4.91 5.75 13.85
CA GLU A 202 -5.31 7.11 14.25
C GLU A 202 -4.50 8.18 13.50
N ASP A 203 -3.21 7.95 13.25
CA ASP A 203 -2.39 8.87 12.48
C ASP A 203 -2.78 8.90 10.99
N LEU A 204 -3.14 7.75 10.39
CA LEU A 204 -3.69 7.68 9.04
C LEU A 204 -5.05 8.38 8.93
N GLU A 205 -5.92 8.24 9.95
CA GLU A 205 -7.20 8.93 10.00
C GLU A 205 -7.03 10.45 10.08
N LYS A 206 -6.05 10.96 10.84
CA LYS A 206 -5.68 12.38 10.85
C LYS A 206 -5.19 12.90 9.49
N MET A 207 -4.61 12.01 8.67
CA MET A 207 -4.24 12.32 7.29
C MET A 207 -5.43 12.26 6.32
N GLY A 208 -6.63 11.89 6.78
CA GLY A 208 -7.84 11.80 5.97
C GLY A 208 -8.11 10.41 5.36
N VAL A 209 -7.43 9.37 5.82
CA VAL A 209 -7.74 7.97 5.44
C VAL A 209 -8.86 7.46 6.34
N HIS A 210 -10.00 7.10 5.76
CA HIS A 210 -11.11 6.53 6.52
C HIS A 210 -11.11 5.00 6.40
N PHE A 211 -11.41 4.33 7.52
CA PHE A 211 -11.50 2.88 7.62
C PHE A 211 -12.87 2.43 8.13
N ASP A 212 -13.42 1.40 7.51
CA ASP A 212 -14.58 0.67 8.03
C ASP A 212 -14.10 -0.47 8.93
N PHE A 213 -14.41 -0.41 10.22
CA PHE A 213 -14.07 -1.48 11.17
C PHE A 213 -14.95 -2.69 10.93
N VAL A 214 -14.31 -3.82 10.57
CA VAL A 214 -15.02 -5.07 10.26
C VAL A 214 -14.46 -6.26 11.03
N GLU A 215 -15.24 -7.31 11.13
CA GLU A 215 -14.85 -8.61 11.66
C GLU A 215 -15.28 -9.74 10.73
N ILE A 216 -14.58 -10.89 10.81
CA ILE A 216 -14.96 -12.07 10.05
C ILE A 216 -15.98 -12.89 10.85
N LYS A 217 -17.21 -13.01 10.33
CA LYS A 217 -18.26 -13.88 10.84
C LYS A 217 -18.87 -14.70 9.71
N ASN A 218 -19.02 -15.99 9.92
CA ASN A 218 -19.67 -16.93 8.98
C ASN A 218 -19.10 -16.85 7.54
N GLY A 219 -17.81 -16.55 7.39
CA GLY A 219 -17.17 -16.43 6.08
C GLY A 219 -17.40 -15.09 5.36
N GLU A 220 -17.90 -14.06 6.05
CA GLU A 220 -18.12 -12.72 5.52
C GLU A 220 -17.49 -11.64 6.39
N LEU A 221 -17.18 -10.49 5.77
CA LEU A 221 -16.78 -9.28 6.47
C LEU A 221 -18.05 -8.52 6.89
N VAL A 222 -18.26 -8.41 8.20
CA VAL A 222 -19.42 -7.69 8.76
C VAL A 222 -18.95 -6.51 9.61
N PRO A 223 -19.71 -5.39 9.64
CA PRO A 223 -19.37 -4.26 10.49
C PRO A 223 -19.20 -4.68 11.96
N ARG A 224 -18.14 -4.22 12.59
CA ARG A 224 -17.90 -4.47 14.02
C ARG A 224 -18.69 -3.45 14.85
N LYS A 225 -19.72 -3.90 15.58
CA LYS A 225 -20.70 -3.04 16.28
C LYS A 225 -20.16 -2.19 17.43
N HIS A 226 -18.95 -2.39 17.92
CA HIS A 226 -18.34 -1.59 19.00
C HIS A 226 -16.81 -1.54 18.84
N TYR A 227 -16.32 -0.55 18.13
CA TYR A 227 -14.98 -0.05 18.35
C TYR A 227 -15.08 1.09 19.39
N ARG A 228 -14.68 0.83 20.65
CA ARG A 228 -14.52 1.88 21.65
C ARG A 228 -13.21 2.59 21.37
N SER A 229 -13.28 3.81 20.84
CA SER A 229 -12.16 4.74 20.92
C SER A 229 -11.73 4.90 22.39
N ARG A 230 -10.45 5.10 22.66
CA ARG A 230 -9.90 5.29 24.02
C ARG A 230 -10.56 6.44 24.80
N GLU A 231 -11.23 7.37 24.14
CA GLU A 231 -11.93 8.48 24.78
C GLU A 231 -13.02 8.05 25.77
N ASN A 232 -13.56 6.83 25.67
CA ASN A 232 -14.59 6.33 26.58
C ASN A 232 -14.04 5.44 27.75
N ARG A 233 -12.73 5.39 27.96
CA ARG A 233 -12.12 4.66 29.11
C ARG A 233 -11.77 5.54 30.31
N GLN A 234 -12.07 6.85 30.26
CA GLN A 234 -11.89 7.79 31.38
C GLN A 234 -13.25 8.33 31.87
N GLY A 235 -14.17 7.44 32.10
CA GLY A 235 -15.44 7.69 32.77
C GLY A 235 -15.65 6.67 33.90
#